data_273344e0bdd6fc74f2165f0220bfba8a
#
_entry.id   273344e0bdd6fc74f2165f0220bfba8a
#
_cell.length_a   1.000
_cell.length_b   1.000
_cell.length_c   1.000
_cell.angle_alpha   90.00
_cell.angle_beta   90.00
_cell.angle_gamma   90.00
#
_symmetry.space_group_name_H-M   'P 1'
#
loop_
_entity.id
_entity.type
_entity.pdbx_description
1 polymer ?
#
loop_
_entity_poly.entity_id
_entity_poly.type
_entity_poly.pdbx_seq_one_letter_code
_entity_poly.pdbx_strand_id
1 'polypeptide(L)'
;KSVFHAAAYKHVPMLESNPIEGIWNNVIGTKRVTEACSWAGVESMVVVSTDKAVRPTNLMGASKRFAELIVQALTSTNKSMKTCMVRFGNVLGSSGSVVPTFQEQIRFGGPVTVTHPEMTRYFMTIPEAVQLILKASLLDSFPGHIAMLDMGEPVRILDLARNMLRLSGRPFLPGENVIVTGLRPGEKMHEELATPDEIVH
;
A
#
# COMPACT_ATOMS: atom_id res chain seq x y z
N LYS A 1 9.73 -21.02 -12.61
CA LYS A 1 10.36 -19.74 -12.23
C LYS A 1 9.27 -18.78 -11.74
N SER A 2 9.53 -18.02 -10.65
CA SER A 2 8.59 -17.07 -10.06
C SER A 2 9.15 -15.65 -10.07
N VAL A 3 8.28 -14.66 -10.28
CA VAL A 3 8.62 -13.23 -10.25
C VAL A 3 7.75 -12.53 -9.21
N PHE A 4 8.36 -11.74 -8.35
CA PHE A 4 7.70 -10.83 -7.40
C PHE A 4 7.91 -9.39 -7.86
N HIS A 5 6.86 -8.77 -8.35
CA HIS A 5 6.90 -7.41 -8.87
C HIS A 5 6.45 -6.42 -7.79
N ALA A 6 7.42 -5.79 -7.14
CA ALA A 6 7.20 -4.76 -6.11
C ALA A 6 7.65 -3.35 -6.54
N ALA A 7 8.08 -3.19 -7.80
CA ALA A 7 8.55 -1.91 -8.31
C ALA A 7 7.38 -0.98 -8.63
N ALA A 8 7.22 0.07 -7.81
CA ALA A 8 6.22 1.11 -8.01
C ALA A 8 6.59 2.40 -7.27
N TYR A 9 6.15 3.54 -7.77
CA TYR A 9 6.13 4.77 -7.01
C TYR A 9 4.93 4.74 -6.03
N LYS A 10 5.17 5.01 -4.76
CA LYS A 10 4.18 4.85 -3.69
C LYS A 10 3.78 6.15 -2.96
N HIS A 11 4.55 7.21 -3.11
CA HIS A 11 4.34 8.46 -2.38
C HIS A 11 3.22 9.28 -3.02
N VAL A 12 2.05 9.33 -2.38
CA VAL A 12 0.85 10.02 -2.90
C VAL A 12 1.15 11.46 -3.30
N PRO A 13 1.73 12.35 -2.45
CA PRO A 13 1.95 13.73 -2.85
C PRO A 13 2.88 13.89 -4.06
N MET A 14 3.87 13.01 -4.20
CA MET A 14 4.81 13.06 -5.33
C MET A 14 4.13 12.65 -6.64
N LEU A 15 3.24 11.65 -6.59
CA LEU A 15 2.51 11.23 -7.79
C LEU A 15 1.46 12.26 -8.21
N GLU A 16 0.77 12.89 -7.25
CA GLU A 16 -0.14 14.00 -7.56
C GLU A 16 0.58 15.15 -8.31
N SER A 17 1.82 15.43 -7.94
CA SER A 17 2.65 16.45 -8.61
C SER A 17 3.29 15.96 -9.92
N ASN A 18 3.38 14.65 -10.15
CA ASN A 18 4.05 14.05 -11.30
C ASN A 18 3.20 12.91 -11.91
N PRO A 19 1.99 13.22 -12.42
CA PRO A 19 1.03 12.20 -12.83
C PRO A 19 1.52 11.32 -13.98
N ILE A 20 2.19 11.89 -14.96
CA ILE A 20 2.69 11.16 -16.13
C ILE A 20 3.71 10.11 -15.71
N GLU A 21 4.67 10.47 -14.89
CA GLU A 21 5.69 9.56 -14.37
C GLU A 21 5.06 8.44 -13.52
N GLY A 22 4.03 8.79 -12.72
CA GLY A 22 3.26 7.82 -11.95
C GLY A 22 2.61 6.75 -12.82
N ILE A 23 1.96 7.17 -13.91
CA ILE A 23 1.33 6.26 -14.87
C ILE A 23 2.38 5.45 -15.63
N TRP A 24 3.43 6.08 -16.13
CA TRP A 24 4.50 5.38 -16.86
C TRP A 24 5.13 4.28 -16.00
N ASN A 25 5.52 4.61 -14.77
CA ASN A 25 6.18 3.64 -13.90
C ASN A 25 5.21 2.56 -13.39
N ASN A 26 4.07 2.96 -12.81
CA ASN A 26 3.20 2.00 -12.11
C ASN A 26 2.31 1.20 -13.08
N VAL A 27 1.84 1.80 -14.16
CA VAL A 27 0.91 1.17 -15.11
C VAL A 27 1.66 0.54 -16.28
N ILE A 28 2.39 1.35 -17.06
CA ILE A 28 3.10 0.86 -18.24
C ILE A 28 4.28 -0.03 -17.84
N GLY A 29 4.98 0.31 -16.75
CA GLY A 29 6.03 -0.54 -16.18
C GLY A 29 5.50 -1.92 -15.80
N THR A 30 4.39 -2.00 -15.07
CA THR A 30 3.76 -3.29 -14.70
C THR A 30 3.32 -4.07 -15.94
N LYS A 31 2.71 -3.41 -16.93
CA LYS A 31 2.36 -4.04 -18.20
C LYS A 31 3.57 -4.72 -18.85
N ARG A 32 4.66 -3.98 -19.02
CA ARG A 32 5.89 -4.48 -19.65
C ARG A 32 6.51 -5.63 -18.89
N VAL A 33 6.53 -5.57 -17.55
CA VAL A 33 7.03 -6.67 -16.72
C VAL A 33 6.17 -7.92 -16.91
N THR A 34 4.84 -7.77 -16.94
CA THR A 34 3.91 -8.89 -17.15
C THR A 34 4.10 -9.52 -18.54
N GLU A 35 4.23 -8.72 -19.58
CA GLU A 35 4.50 -9.19 -20.96
C GLU A 35 5.86 -9.92 -21.03
N ALA A 36 6.90 -9.36 -20.42
CA ALA A 36 8.23 -9.98 -20.38
C ALA A 36 8.22 -11.31 -19.62
N CYS A 37 7.49 -11.41 -18.50
CA CYS A 37 7.29 -12.66 -17.76
C CYS A 37 6.63 -13.72 -18.63
N SER A 38 5.60 -13.34 -19.39
CA SER A 38 4.91 -14.23 -20.32
C SER A 38 5.86 -14.76 -21.41
N TRP A 39 6.64 -13.89 -22.05
CA TRP A 39 7.62 -14.27 -23.08
C TRP A 39 8.73 -15.15 -22.54
N ALA A 40 9.19 -14.91 -21.31
CA ALA A 40 10.24 -15.68 -20.67
C ALA A 40 9.78 -17.04 -20.10
N GLY A 41 8.49 -17.40 -20.27
CA GLY A 41 7.94 -18.65 -19.73
C GLY A 41 7.95 -18.69 -18.21
N VAL A 42 7.71 -17.55 -17.54
CA VAL A 42 7.57 -17.49 -16.09
C VAL A 42 6.28 -18.23 -15.68
N GLU A 43 6.39 -19.12 -14.70
CA GLU A 43 5.28 -19.97 -14.25
C GLU A 43 4.35 -19.23 -13.26
N SER A 44 4.93 -18.31 -12.47
CA SER A 44 4.18 -17.58 -11.46
C SER A 44 4.65 -16.14 -11.33
N MET A 45 3.70 -15.19 -11.26
CA MET A 45 3.99 -13.77 -11.02
C MET A 45 3.10 -13.23 -9.89
N VAL A 46 3.71 -12.61 -8.90
CA VAL A 46 3.01 -11.90 -7.82
C VAL A 46 3.24 -10.41 -7.98
N VAL A 47 2.16 -9.64 -8.01
CA VAL A 47 2.22 -8.17 -8.09
C VAL A 47 1.81 -7.57 -6.76
N VAL A 48 2.71 -6.81 -6.16
CA VAL A 48 2.43 -6.08 -4.92
C VAL A 48 1.50 -4.91 -5.22
N SER A 49 0.33 -4.89 -4.61
CA SER A 49 -0.66 -3.81 -4.69
C SER A 49 -0.87 -3.14 -3.31
N THR A 50 -2.00 -2.50 -3.11
CA THR A 50 -2.27 -1.68 -1.92
C THR A 50 -3.76 -1.57 -1.65
N ASP A 51 -4.15 -1.32 -0.39
CA ASP A 51 -5.48 -0.92 0.05
C ASP A 51 -6.00 0.33 -0.71
N LYS A 52 -5.10 1.25 -1.09
CA LYS A 52 -5.43 2.49 -1.82
C LYS A 52 -5.90 2.27 -3.27
N ALA A 53 -5.76 1.05 -3.79
CA ALA A 53 -6.35 0.64 -5.07
C ALA A 53 -7.87 0.40 -4.98
N VAL A 54 -8.41 0.29 -3.76
CA VAL A 54 -9.86 0.16 -3.50
C VAL A 54 -10.50 1.54 -3.56
N ARG A 55 -11.46 1.76 -4.43
CA ARG A 55 -12.13 3.07 -4.64
C ARG A 55 -11.13 4.24 -4.58
N PRO A 56 -10.15 4.31 -5.48
CA PRO A 56 -9.02 5.22 -5.37
C PRO A 56 -9.46 6.69 -5.39
N THR A 57 -8.94 7.48 -4.45
CA THR A 57 -9.17 8.93 -4.34
C THR A 57 -7.95 9.75 -4.73
N ASN A 58 -6.86 9.08 -5.13
CA ASN A 58 -5.60 9.70 -5.51
C ASN A 58 -4.96 8.92 -6.66
N LEU A 59 -4.01 9.56 -7.35
CA LEU A 59 -3.35 9.02 -8.53
C LEU A 59 -2.56 7.74 -8.23
N MET A 60 -1.91 7.66 -7.06
CA MET A 60 -1.16 6.46 -6.67
C MET A 60 -2.09 5.24 -6.59
N GLY A 61 -3.21 5.37 -5.89
CA GLY A 61 -4.22 4.31 -5.81
C GLY A 61 -4.81 3.96 -7.17
N ALA A 62 -5.16 4.97 -7.97
CA ALA A 62 -5.67 4.78 -9.32
C ALA A 62 -4.67 4.05 -10.22
N SER A 63 -3.39 4.45 -10.21
CA SER A 63 -2.34 3.79 -10.99
C SER A 63 -2.14 2.32 -10.59
N LYS A 64 -2.23 2.01 -9.28
CA LYS A 64 -2.16 0.63 -8.79
C LYS A 64 -3.38 -0.19 -9.21
N ARG A 65 -4.59 0.41 -9.16
CA ARG A 65 -5.80 -0.27 -9.66
C ARG A 65 -5.74 -0.54 -11.16
N PHE A 66 -5.24 0.42 -11.95
CA PHE A 66 -5.01 0.20 -13.37
C PHE A 66 -4.01 -0.94 -13.64
N ALA A 67 -2.92 -0.99 -12.86
CA ALA A 67 -1.95 -2.08 -12.97
C ALA A 67 -2.60 -3.45 -12.68
N GLU A 68 -3.46 -3.56 -11.66
CA GLU A 68 -4.23 -4.77 -11.38
C GLU A 68 -5.10 -5.19 -12.58
N LEU A 69 -5.87 -4.25 -13.14
CA LEU A 69 -6.75 -4.52 -14.29
C LEU A 69 -5.97 -4.97 -15.53
N ILE A 70 -4.79 -4.38 -15.78
CA ILE A 70 -3.91 -4.78 -16.89
C ILE A 70 -3.40 -6.21 -16.68
N VAL A 71 -2.94 -6.55 -15.48
CA VAL A 71 -2.48 -7.91 -15.18
C VAL A 71 -3.62 -8.91 -15.37
N GLN A 72 -4.82 -8.60 -14.88
CA GLN A 72 -6.01 -9.43 -15.07
C GLN A 72 -6.33 -9.64 -16.57
N ALA A 73 -6.33 -8.56 -17.37
CA ALA A 73 -6.61 -8.63 -18.79
C ALA A 73 -5.56 -9.46 -19.55
N LEU A 74 -4.27 -9.27 -19.26
CA LEU A 74 -3.18 -10.01 -19.92
C LEU A 74 -3.19 -11.50 -19.56
N THR A 75 -3.58 -11.84 -18.35
CA THR A 75 -3.57 -13.22 -17.85
C THR A 75 -4.86 -13.98 -18.15
N SER A 76 -5.96 -13.29 -18.41
CA SER A 76 -7.20 -13.92 -18.89
C SER A 76 -7.02 -14.61 -20.25
N THR A 77 -6.14 -14.08 -21.08
CA THR A 77 -5.81 -14.63 -22.43
C THR A 77 -4.65 -15.63 -22.39
N ASN A 78 -3.78 -15.56 -21.38
CA ASN A 78 -2.62 -16.45 -21.23
C ASN A 78 -2.71 -17.25 -19.94
N LYS A 79 -3.25 -18.47 -20.03
CA LYS A 79 -3.43 -19.37 -18.88
C LYS A 79 -2.14 -20.09 -18.43
N SER A 80 -1.01 -19.87 -19.10
CA SER A 80 0.25 -20.58 -18.79
C SER A 80 0.97 -19.99 -17.58
N MET A 81 0.71 -18.72 -17.23
CA MET A 81 1.33 -18.04 -16.09
C MET A 81 0.29 -17.82 -14.98
N LYS A 82 0.54 -18.39 -13.79
CA LYS A 82 -0.25 -18.08 -12.59
C LYS A 82 0.06 -16.65 -12.16
N THR A 83 -0.96 -15.83 -11.95
CA THR A 83 -0.77 -14.45 -11.46
C THR A 83 -1.64 -14.17 -10.26
N CYS A 84 -1.06 -13.51 -9.27
CA CYS A 84 -1.73 -13.05 -8.07
C CYS A 84 -1.38 -11.59 -7.82
N MET A 85 -2.37 -10.74 -7.52
CA MET A 85 -2.14 -9.40 -6.99
C MET A 85 -2.40 -9.43 -5.49
N VAL A 86 -1.52 -8.80 -4.71
CA VAL A 86 -1.64 -8.83 -3.24
C VAL A 86 -1.84 -7.41 -2.72
N ARG A 87 -3.01 -7.17 -2.10
CA ARG A 87 -3.36 -5.90 -1.45
C ARG A 87 -3.10 -5.99 0.04
N PHE A 88 -2.49 -4.95 0.58
CA PHE A 88 -2.32 -4.74 2.02
C PHE A 88 -2.21 -3.25 2.33
N GLY A 89 -2.36 -2.90 3.60
CA GLY A 89 -2.29 -1.53 4.10
C GLY A 89 -0.87 -1.03 4.30
N ASN A 90 -0.66 -0.27 5.36
CA ASN A 90 0.64 0.32 5.63
C ASN A 90 1.61 -0.70 6.25
N VAL A 91 2.88 -0.58 5.89
CA VAL A 91 3.95 -1.39 6.47
C VAL A 91 4.80 -0.53 7.40
N LEU A 92 4.93 -0.96 8.66
CA LEU A 92 5.69 -0.24 9.68
C LEU A 92 7.15 -0.06 9.27
N GLY A 93 7.67 1.15 9.46
CA GLY A 93 9.08 1.47 9.16
C GLY A 93 9.40 1.59 7.67
N SER A 94 8.42 1.53 6.77
CA SER A 94 8.66 1.75 5.34
C SER A 94 9.07 3.21 5.06
N SER A 95 9.97 3.42 4.09
CA SER A 95 10.51 4.75 3.75
C SER A 95 9.41 5.78 3.51
N GLY A 96 9.54 6.96 4.16
CA GLY A 96 8.60 8.07 4.08
C GLY A 96 7.22 7.79 4.68
N SER A 97 7.06 6.72 5.48
CA SER A 97 5.82 6.43 6.18
C SER A 97 5.71 7.20 7.51
N VAL A 98 4.54 7.11 8.15
CA VAL A 98 4.21 7.88 9.36
C VAL A 98 5.17 7.61 10.52
N VAL A 99 5.62 6.37 10.73
CA VAL A 99 6.50 6.01 11.85
C VAL A 99 7.87 6.67 11.73
N PRO A 100 8.63 6.55 10.63
CA PRO A 100 9.87 7.29 10.44
C PRO A 100 9.68 8.82 10.54
N THR A 101 8.58 9.35 10.00
CA THR A 101 8.27 10.78 10.09
C THR A 101 8.11 11.22 11.55
N PHE A 102 7.35 10.50 12.36
CA PHE A 102 7.18 10.80 13.78
C PHE A 102 8.49 10.65 14.56
N GLN A 103 9.30 9.62 14.26
CA GLN A 103 10.62 9.44 14.87
C GLN A 103 11.52 10.65 14.62
N GLU A 104 11.54 11.14 13.38
CA GLU A 104 12.34 12.31 13.00
C GLU A 104 11.83 13.57 13.68
N GLN A 105 10.53 13.84 13.67
CA GLN A 105 9.92 14.98 14.37
C GLN A 105 10.22 14.95 15.87
N ILE A 106 10.08 13.81 16.53
CA ILE A 106 10.40 13.64 17.95
C ILE A 106 11.89 13.88 18.20
N ARG A 107 12.77 13.35 17.36
CA ARG A 107 14.22 13.51 17.49
C ARG A 107 14.66 14.97 17.43
N PHE A 108 14.06 15.77 16.55
CA PHE A 108 14.36 17.19 16.40
C PHE A 108 13.64 18.10 17.40
N GLY A 109 12.86 17.54 18.33
CA GLY A 109 12.17 18.33 19.35
C GLY A 109 10.92 19.06 18.88
N GLY A 110 10.58 18.93 17.58
CA GLY A 110 9.40 19.55 17.00
C GLY A 110 8.09 18.81 17.32
N PRO A 111 6.96 19.40 17.00
CA PRO A 111 5.69 18.76 17.18
C PRO A 111 5.52 17.58 16.21
N VAL A 112 4.82 16.53 16.67
CA VAL A 112 4.33 15.45 15.81
C VAL A 112 3.10 15.96 15.05
N THR A 113 3.08 15.79 13.73
CA THR A 113 1.99 16.27 12.88
C THR A 113 1.06 15.13 12.48
N VAL A 114 -0.24 15.27 12.78
CA VAL A 114 -1.31 14.33 12.45
C VAL A 114 -2.31 15.04 11.54
N THR A 115 -2.71 14.40 10.47
CA THR A 115 -3.61 15.03 9.49
C THR A 115 -5.05 15.12 9.97
N HIS A 116 -5.52 14.14 10.76
CA HIS A 116 -6.84 14.20 11.40
C HIS A 116 -6.88 13.31 12.65
N PRO A 117 -7.56 13.72 13.74
CA PRO A 117 -7.60 12.94 15.00
C PRO A 117 -8.23 11.54 14.85
N GLU A 118 -9.24 11.42 13.99
CA GLU A 118 -9.99 10.17 13.80
C GLU A 118 -9.43 9.30 12.67
N MET A 119 -8.34 9.73 12.01
CA MET A 119 -7.74 8.97 10.93
C MET A 119 -7.24 7.62 11.40
N THR A 120 -7.61 6.58 10.67
CA THR A 120 -7.14 5.22 10.93
C THR A 120 -6.37 4.65 9.74
N ARG A 121 -5.43 3.75 10.04
CA ARG A 121 -4.69 2.97 9.04
C ARG A 121 -4.49 1.55 9.53
N TYR A 122 -4.46 0.61 8.61
CA TYR A 122 -4.03 -0.75 8.88
C TYR A 122 -2.51 -0.81 8.86
N PHE A 123 -1.92 -1.57 9.77
CA PHE A 123 -0.47 -1.75 9.86
C PHE A 123 -0.09 -3.22 9.97
N MET A 124 1.03 -3.56 9.34
CA MET A 124 1.76 -4.81 9.58
C MET A 124 3.26 -4.56 9.53
N THR A 125 4.04 -5.49 10.02
CA THR A 125 5.50 -5.44 9.92
C THR A 125 5.97 -5.90 8.54
N ILE A 126 7.20 -5.55 8.16
CA ILE A 126 7.81 -6.02 6.90
C ILE A 126 7.88 -7.56 6.86
N PRO A 127 8.34 -8.27 7.92
CA PRO A 127 8.37 -9.73 7.91
C PRO A 127 6.99 -10.37 7.73
N GLU A 128 5.95 -9.84 8.37
CA GLU A 128 4.56 -10.32 8.19
C GLU A 128 4.11 -10.14 6.74
N ALA A 129 4.30 -8.94 6.16
CA ALA A 129 3.96 -8.68 4.77
C ALA A 129 4.66 -9.66 3.82
N VAL A 130 5.96 -9.88 3.99
CA VAL A 130 6.73 -10.81 3.17
C VAL A 130 6.22 -12.24 3.29
N GLN A 131 5.99 -12.72 4.52
CA GLN A 131 5.47 -14.08 4.73
C GLN A 131 4.10 -14.29 4.10
N LEU A 132 3.20 -13.31 4.24
CA LEU A 132 1.85 -13.38 3.67
C LEU A 132 1.86 -13.30 2.15
N ILE A 133 2.73 -12.47 1.55
CA ILE A 133 2.93 -12.41 0.08
C ILE A 133 3.44 -13.77 -0.44
N LEU A 134 4.40 -14.38 0.25
CA LEU A 134 4.89 -15.70 -0.12
C LEU A 134 3.80 -16.77 0.01
N LYS A 135 2.99 -16.75 1.07
CA LYS A 135 1.84 -17.65 1.21
C LYS A 135 0.81 -17.44 0.09
N ALA A 136 0.46 -16.18 -0.22
CA ALA A 136 -0.46 -15.85 -1.30
C ALA A 136 0.02 -16.38 -2.66
N SER A 137 1.33 -16.41 -2.90
CA SER A 137 1.91 -16.95 -4.14
C SER A 137 1.72 -18.46 -4.31
N LEU A 138 1.43 -19.18 -3.24
CA LEU A 138 1.22 -20.64 -3.22
C LEU A 138 -0.25 -21.04 -3.32
N LEU A 139 -1.18 -20.08 -3.25
CA LEU A 139 -2.60 -20.38 -3.37
C LEU A 139 -2.93 -20.85 -4.79
N ASP A 140 -3.61 -22.01 -4.90
CA ASP A 140 -4.14 -22.52 -6.15
C ASP A 140 -5.47 -21.83 -6.49
N SER A 141 -5.38 -20.57 -6.82
CA SER A 141 -6.49 -19.77 -7.29
C SER A 141 -6.36 -19.48 -8.79
N PHE A 142 -7.47 -19.06 -9.41
CA PHE A 142 -7.46 -18.75 -10.84
C PHE A 142 -6.53 -17.57 -11.16
N PRO A 143 -5.93 -17.53 -12.37
CA PRO A 143 -5.06 -16.45 -12.78
C PRO A 143 -5.72 -15.08 -12.66
N GLY A 144 -4.98 -14.11 -12.13
CA GLY A 144 -5.46 -12.73 -12.00
C GLY A 144 -6.32 -12.44 -10.78
N HIS A 145 -6.38 -13.34 -9.79
CA HIS A 145 -7.08 -13.06 -8.53
C HIS A 145 -6.33 -12.01 -7.69
N ILE A 146 -7.09 -11.32 -6.85
CA ILE A 146 -6.57 -10.37 -5.88
C ILE A 146 -6.64 -11.02 -4.50
N ALA A 147 -5.49 -11.28 -3.89
CA ALA A 147 -5.39 -11.69 -2.51
C ALA A 147 -5.33 -10.46 -1.61
N MET A 148 -6.16 -10.45 -0.58
CA MET A 148 -6.16 -9.43 0.44
C MET A 148 -5.52 -10.00 1.71
N LEU A 149 -4.50 -9.32 2.24
CA LEU A 149 -3.89 -9.76 3.48
C LEU A 149 -4.76 -9.36 4.67
N ASP A 150 -4.89 -10.27 5.63
CA ASP A 150 -5.51 -9.94 6.92
C ASP A 150 -4.63 -8.94 7.68
N MET A 151 -5.16 -7.74 7.85
CA MET A 151 -4.44 -6.62 8.46
C MET A 151 -4.81 -6.44 9.95
N GLY A 152 -5.71 -7.26 10.49
CA GLY A 152 -6.25 -7.08 11.83
C GLY A 152 -7.04 -5.77 11.98
N GLU A 153 -7.00 -5.18 13.17
CA GLU A 153 -7.75 -3.96 13.48
C GLU A 153 -7.03 -2.68 13.02
N PRO A 154 -7.77 -1.67 12.52
CA PRO A 154 -7.18 -0.41 12.13
C PRO A 154 -6.74 0.41 13.35
N VAL A 155 -5.59 1.03 13.26
CA VAL A 155 -4.97 1.84 14.32
C VAL A 155 -5.20 3.33 14.04
N ARG A 156 -5.66 4.08 15.05
CA ARG A 156 -5.73 5.55 14.97
C ARG A 156 -4.32 6.14 14.91
N ILE A 157 -4.08 7.03 13.95
CA ILE A 157 -2.77 7.69 13.81
C ILE A 157 -2.45 8.58 15.01
N LEU A 158 -3.45 9.19 15.63
CA LEU A 158 -3.28 9.96 16.86
C LEU A 158 -2.81 9.10 18.05
N ASP A 159 -3.32 7.87 18.17
CA ASP A 159 -2.90 6.94 19.23
C ASP A 159 -1.47 6.42 18.98
N LEU A 160 -1.11 6.21 17.71
CA LEU A 160 0.28 5.91 17.34
C LEU A 160 1.22 7.05 17.76
N ALA A 161 0.86 8.31 17.45
CA ALA A 161 1.62 9.49 17.85
C ALA A 161 1.79 9.57 19.37
N ARG A 162 0.69 9.36 20.13
CA ARG A 162 0.69 9.34 21.61
C ARG A 162 1.65 8.28 22.15
N ASN A 163 1.59 7.07 21.62
CA ASN A 163 2.44 5.98 22.06
C ASN A 163 3.92 6.24 21.75
N MET A 164 4.23 6.79 20.58
CA MET A 164 5.61 7.11 20.21
C MET A 164 6.20 8.24 21.08
N LEU A 165 5.43 9.28 21.38
CA LEU A 165 5.84 10.33 22.32
C LEU A 165 6.11 9.74 23.71
N ARG A 166 5.19 8.91 24.22
CA ARG A 166 5.35 8.25 25.54
C ARG A 166 6.61 7.38 25.59
N LEU A 167 6.86 6.57 24.56
CA LEU A 167 8.06 5.73 24.48
C LEU A 167 9.36 6.56 24.41
N SER A 168 9.28 7.80 23.92
CA SER A 168 10.39 8.75 23.85
C SER A 168 10.54 9.60 25.14
N GLY A 169 9.78 9.30 26.19
CA GLY A 169 9.79 10.05 27.46
C GLY A 169 9.15 11.44 27.38
N ARG A 170 8.37 11.72 26.35
CA ARG A 170 7.69 13.02 26.16
C ARG A 170 6.20 12.92 26.49
N PRO A 171 5.62 13.97 27.12
CA PRO A 171 4.18 14.02 27.35
C PRO A 171 3.42 14.12 26.01
N PHE A 172 2.15 13.77 26.02
CA PHE A 172 1.22 14.01 24.91
C PHE A 172 0.42 15.27 25.22
N LEU A 173 0.72 16.37 24.52
CA LEU A 173 0.11 17.70 24.72
C LEU A 173 -0.48 18.19 23.39
N PRO A 174 -1.80 17.97 23.15
CA PRO A 174 -2.47 18.46 21.95
C PRO A 174 -2.38 19.99 21.83
N GLY A 175 -2.05 20.49 20.65
CA GLY A 175 -1.84 21.92 20.38
C GLY A 175 -0.43 22.43 20.71
N GLU A 176 0.38 21.67 21.44
CA GLU A 176 1.77 22.00 21.74
C GLU A 176 2.75 21.11 20.97
N ASN A 177 2.81 19.83 21.33
CA ASN A 177 3.70 18.88 20.66
C ASN A 177 2.99 17.86 19.77
N VAL A 178 1.67 17.98 19.61
CA VAL A 178 0.89 17.28 18.58
C VAL A 178 0.00 18.29 17.87
N ILE A 179 0.21 18.48 16.56
CA ILE A 179 -0.49 19.45 15.73
C ILE A 179 -1.31 18.73 14.68
N VAL A 180 -2.59 19.14 14.55
CA VAL A 180 -3.48 18.67 13.49
C VAL A 180 -3.32 19.59 12.28
N THR A 181 -2.93 19.01 11.13
CA THR A 181 -2.61 19.79 9.91
C THR A 181 -3.74 19.84 8.89
N GLY A 182 -4.79 19.06 9.07
CA GLY A 182 -5.83 18.85 8.06
C GLY A 182 -5.49 17.73 7.07
N LEU A 183 -6.52 17.20 6.41
CA LEU A 183 -6.37 16.16 5.39
C LEU A 183 -5.64 16.70 4.16
N ARG A 184 -4.78 15.88 3.59
CA ARG A 184 -4.12 16.18 2.31
C ARG A 184 -5.06 15.86 1.14
N PRO A 185 -4.91 16.52 -0.02
CA PRO A 185 -5.65 16.15 -1.23
C PRO A 185 -5.51 14.65 -1.54
N GLY A 186 -6.63 14.00 -1.79
CA GLY A 186 -6.67 12.56 -2.09
C GLY A 186 -6.47 11.62 -0.90
N GLU A 187 -6.32 12.13 0.31
CA GLU A 187 -6.17 11.31 1.52
C GLU A 187 -7.53 10.89 2.08
N LYS A 188 -7.72 9.59 2.34
CA LYS A 188 -8.93 9.06 2.99
C LYS A 188 -8.81 9.12 4.50
N MET A 189 -9.93 9.32 5.20
CA MET A 189 -10.03 9.16 6.65
C MET A 189 -9.75 7.71 7.08
N HIS A 190 -10.39 6.77 6.41
CA HIS A 190 -10.29 5.35 6.64
C HIS A 190 -9.99 4.64 5.32
N GLU A 191 -9.05 3.72 5.30
CA GLU A 191 -8.77 2.90 4.13
C GLU A 191 -9.64 1.65 4.14
N GLU A 192 -9.97 1.17 2.94
CA GLU A 192 -10.74 -0.05 2.72
C GLU A 192 -9.84 -1.12 2.09
N LEU A 193 -9.92 -2.35 2.56
CA LEU A 193 -9.12 -3.45 2.00
C LEU A 193 -9.75 -4.04 0.75
N ALA A 194 -11.09 -4.10 0.70
CA ALA A 194 -11.87 -4.55 -0.46
C ALA A 194 -13.22 -3.84 -0.50
N THR A 195 -13.87 -3.83 -1.66
CA THR A 195 -15.29 -3.50 -1.77
C THR A 195 -16.14 -4.73 -1.45
N PRO A 196 -17.43 -4.57 -1.07
CA PRO A 196 -18.33 -5.71 -0.86
C PRO A 196 -18.41 -6.66 -2.06
N ASP A 197 -18.31 -6.13 -3.28
CA ASP A 197 -18.40 -6.90 -4.54
C ASP A 197 -17.09 -7.64 -4.86
N GLU A 198 -15.98 -7.29 -4.21
CA GLU A 198 -14.68 -7.94 -4.39
C GLU A 198 -14.44 -9.08 -3.37
N ILE A 199 -15.29 -9.23 -2.35
CA ILE A 199 -15.17 -10.29 -1.37
C ILE A 199 -15.73 -11.57 -2.00
N VAL A 200 -14.84 -12.39 -2.53
CA VAL A 200 -15.12 -13.76 -2.93
C VAL A 200 -14.47 -14.68 -1.91
N HIS A 201 -15.22 -15.65 -1.43
CA HIS A 201 -14.86 -16.61 -0.38
C HIS A 201 -13.74 -17.56 -0.79
#